data_a000dd00866108c15c232cab5d362ac5
#
_entry.id   a000dd00866108c15c232cab5d362ac5
#
_cell.length_a   1.000
_cell.length_b   1.000
_cell.length_c   1.000
_cell.angle_alpha   90.00
_cell.angle_beta   90.00
_cell.angle_gamma   90.00
#
_symmetry.space_group_name_H-M   'P 1'
#
loop_
_entity.id
_entity.type
_entity.pdbx_description
1 polymer ?
#
loop_
_entity_poly.entity_id
_entity_poly.type
_entity_poly.pdbx_seq_one_letter_code
_entity_poly.pdbx_strand_id
1 'polypeptide(L)'
;MLQEFTLNRGRAIINFTSKYCDNRRKILTSYAYSRVVESFIAHLRRDNPVIYEAFIQGFRDEDELIRDFMEVIRLLSVCSVEEILEVNNKYAPFFKDRDLFLEVVELLYHYWRRMERIAVVHNQRQGDGVQNVRFVQAYELFNELILSIYRRTKEVVNGFASKVYRQTTAGANAGLILMDAPWNYPMEYKGLSAIPFINSIVINPPYVTYTKKNTRDGIFREHTLNPVANMILNEDEWFLYPAKVGDLLAFVYFHKDFMCHGLGLANLFELAQEDEYIGKKPDMIYIFGYPDGHEEKRTFYYKDKKNDILIGYANYCDEIDYFGYMKKMLLTLHNLKQMSRGNLPIHGAMVNIILKNGREANIIIMGDSGAGKSESLEAFRTLNEKYIRHMRVIFDDMGYLRLGDDGVVRAYGTEIGAFVRTDDLDPTYAFSQLDRGIYTNPDKVNARVTIPISTYELISKGFPVDYFLYANNYEDVEKKISLFSDMEEAIKVFEAGARRAKGTTTEQGLVTSYFANPFGPVQEQELAGQLIRQFFASLFEQNVKVGEMHTGLAVEGLSKTGPRAAAEELFSMINED
;
A
#
# COMPACT_ATOMS: atom_id res chain seq x y z
N MET A 1 -1.96 -27.05 -4.21
CA MET A 1 -3.17 -26.44 -4.84
C MET A 1 -3.91 -25.66 -3.77
N LEU A 2 -4.16 -24.37 -3.96
CA LEU A 2 -4.87 -23.53 -3.00
C LEU A 2 -6.20 -24.16 -2.57
N GLN A 3 -6.51 -24.17 -1.27
CA GLN A 3 -7.78 -24.65 -0.75
C GLN A 3 -8.95 -23.84 -1.34
N GLU A 4 -10.16 -24.41 -1.40
CA GLU A 4 -11.37 -23.73 -1.89
C GLU A 4 -11.62 -22.42 -1.14
N PHE A 5 -11.42 -22.44 0.19
CA PHE A 5 -11.62 -21.32 1.08
C PHE A 5 -10.69 -21.41 2.28
N THR A 6 -10.06 -20.30 2.62
CA THR A 6 -9.24 -20.16 3.82
C THR A 6 -9.71 -18.98 4.63
N LEU A 7 -9.94 -19.17 5.93
CA LEU A 7 -10.27 -18.12 6.89
C LEU A 7 -9.26 -18.16 8.04
N ASN A 8 -8.44 -17.12 8.15
CA ASN A 8 -7.43 -17.01 9.20
C ASN A 8 -7.22 -15.55 9.60
N ARG A 9 -7.17 -15.27 10.89
CA ARG A 9 -6.84 -13.95 11.48
C ARG A 9 -7.60 -12.77 10.86
N GLY A 10 -8.88 -12.94 10.54
CA GLY A 10 -9.72 -11.90 9.94
C GLY A 10 -9.52 -11.72 8.43
N ARG A 11 -8.87 -12.68 7.75
CA ARG A 11 -8.65 -12.71 6.30
C ARG A 11 -9.33 -13.92 5.68
N ALA A 12 -10.02 -13.70 4.57
CA ALA A 12 -10.69 -14.71 3.78
C ALA A 12 -10.08 -14.77 2.37
N ILE A 13 -9.54 -15.91 1.99
CA ILE A 13 -9.08 -16.18 0.61
C ILE A 13 -10.10 -17.11 -0.03
N ILE A 14 -10.65 -16.68 -1.17
CA ILE A 14 -11.73 -17.36 -1.89
C ILE A 14 -11.15 -17.82 -3.24
N ASN A 15 -11.01 -19.13 -3.41
CA ASN A 15 -10.41 -19.68 -4.63
C ASN A 15 -11.47 -19.97 -5.69
N PHE A 16 -11.67 -19.03 -6.61
CA PHE A 16 -12.61 -19.15 -7.72
C PHE A 16 -12.21 -20.25 -8.73
N THR A 17 -10.95 -20.66 -8.75
CA THR A 17 -10.50 -21.80 -9.57
C THR A 17 -11.07 -23.12 -9.07
N SER A 18 -11.07 -23.33 -7.75
CA SER A 18 -11.61 -24.54 -7.13
C SER A 18 -13.12 -24.57 -7.18
N LYS A 19 -13.77 -23.46 -6.84
CA LYS A 19 -15.22 -23.34 -6.83
C LYS A 19 -15.69 -21.93 -7.02
N TYR A 20 -16.57 -21.77 -8.00
CA TYR A 20 -17.24 -20.50 -8.26
C TYR A 20 -18.74 -20.61 -8.02
N CYS A 21 -19.27 -19.70 -7.19
CA CYS A 21 -20.68 -19.62 -6.86
C CYS A 21 -21.36 -18.49 -7.67
N ASP A 22 -22.11 -18.84 -8.70
CA ASP A 22 -22.77 -17.95 -9.64
C ASP A 22 -24.23 -17.60 -9.26
N ASN A 23 -24.70 -18.11 -8.11
CA ASN A 23 -26.04 -17.82 -7.61
C ASN A 23 -26.11 -17.95 -6.08
N ARG A 24 -27.16 -17.36 -5.46
CA ARG A 24 -27.38 -17.35 -4.01
C ARG A 24 -27.35 -18.73 -3.38
N ARG A 25 -28.01 -19.73 -4.03
CA ARG A 25 -28.08 -21.10 -3.49
C ARG A 25 -26.68 -21.69 -3.36
N LYS A 26 -25.84 -21.57 -4.39
CA LYS A 26 -24.45 -22.09 -4.34
C LYS A 26 -23.63 -21.42 -3.23
N ILE A 27 -23.79 -20.10 -3.01
CA ILE A 27 -23.13 -19.41 -1.90
C ILE A 27 -23.63 -19.98 -0.56
N LEU A 28 -24.94 -20.01 -0.32
CA LEU A 28 -25.55 -20.43 0.95
C LEU A 28 -25.37 -21.91 1.28
N THR A 29 -24.99 -22.73 0.30
CA THR A 29 -24.64 -24.16 0.49
C THR A 29 -23.15 -24.45 0.40
N SER A 30 -22.30 -23.42 0.29
CA SER A 30 -20.85 -23.59 0.15
C SER A 30 -20.18 -23.87 1.51
N TYR A 31 -19.04 -24.55 1.45
CA TYR A 31 -18.15 -24.73 2.60
C TYR A 31 -17.69 -23.36 3.16
N ALA A 32 -17.41 -22.40 2.28
CA ALA A 32 -17.03 -21.04 2.68
C ALA A 32 -18.09 -20.39 3.57
N TYR A 33 -19.37 -20.49 3.21
CA TYR A 33 -20.47 -19.91 4.00
C TYR A 33 -20.55 -20.57 5.38
N SER A 34 -20.47 -21.90 5.49
CA SER A 34 -20.50 -22.56 6.80
C SER A 34 -19.34 -22.11 7.69
N ARG A 35 -18.12 -22.01 7.16
CA ARG A 35 -16.95 -21.53 7.91
C ARG A 35 -17.09 -20.09 8.40
N VAL A 36 -17.71 -19.23 7.59
CA VAL A 36 -17.97 -17.84 8.00
C VAL A 36 -19.00 -17.76 9.12
N VAL A 37 -20.10 -18.52 9.03
CA VAL A 37 -21.15 -18.53 10.07
C VAL A 37 -20.62 -19.13 11.39
N GLU A 38 -19.91 -20.27 11.35
CA GLU A 38 -19.28 -20.88 12.51
C GLU A 38 -18.34 -19.88 13.22
N SER A 39 -17.46 -19.24 12.45
CA SER A 39 -16.51 -18.25 12.96
C SER A 39 -17.22 -17.00 13.51
N PHE A 40 -18.31 -16.58 12.88
CA PHE A 40 -19.14 -15.47 13.36
C PHE A 40 -19.82 -15.80 14.69
N ILE A 41 -20.42 -16.98 14.85
CA ILE A 41 -21.09 -17.36 16.13
C ILE A 41 -20.07 -17.42 17.27
N ALA A 42 -18.87 -17.97 17.01
CA ALA A 42 -17.78 -17.96 18.00
C ALA A 42 -17.33 -16.53 18.37
N HIS A 43 -17.30 -15.61 17.38
CA HIS A 43 -17.02 -14.19 17.60
C HIS A 43 -18.15 -13.51 18.40
N LEU A 44 -19.42 -13.76 18.04
CA LEU A 44 -20.59 -13.20 18.73
C LEU A 44 -20.61 -13.61 20.21
N ARG A 45 -20.35 -14.90 20.49
CA ARG A 45 -20.27 -15.42 21.87
C ARG A 45 -19.20 -14.71 22.70
N ARG A 46 -18.04 -14.42 22.11
CA ARG A 46 -16.93 -13.77 22.80
C ARG A 46 -17.13 -12.27 23.00
N ASP A 47 -17.56 -11.57 21.96
CA ASP A 47 -17.51 -10.10 21.90
C ASP A 47 -18.87 -9.45 22.21
N ASN A 48 -19.98 -10.21 22.06
CA ASN A 48 -21.34 -9.78 22.35
C ASN A 48 -22.15 -10.87 23.10
N PRO A 49 -21.72 -11.29 24.30
CA PRO A 49 -22.29 -12.44 25.02
C PRO A 49 -23.79 -12.26 25.32
N VAL A 50 -24.26 -11.05 25.58
CA VAL A 50 -25.68 -10.78 25.87
C VAL A 50 -26.57 -11.11 24.65
N ILE A 51 -26.15 -10.69 23.46
CA ILE A 51 -26.86 -10.99 22.20
C ILE A 51 -26.78 -12.49 21.91
N TYR A 52 -25.61 -13.09 22.10
CA TYR A 52 -25.43 -14.53 21.89
C TYR A 52 -26.33 -15.36 22.80
N GLU A 53 -26.38 -15.07 24.11
CA GLU A 53 -27.21 -15.77 25.08
C GLU A 53 -28.70 -15.64 24.77
N ALA A 54 -29.15 -14.46 24.33
CA ALA A 54 -30.52 -14.27 23.88
C ALA A 54 -30.82 -15.06 22.59
N PHE A 55 -29.87 -15.09 21.64
CA PHE A 55 -30.03 -15.72 20.34
C PHE A 55 -30.01 -17.25 20.39
N ILE A 56 -29.26 -17.87 21.33
CA ILE A 56 -29.23 -19.32 21.50
C ILE A 56 -30.46 -19.89 22.23
N GLN A 57 -31.27 -19.01 22.83
CA GLN A 57 -32.49 -19.46 23.52
C GLN A 57 -33.45 -20.17 22.58
N GLY A 58 -33.86 -21.38 22.95
CA GLY A 58 -34.76 -22.21 22.15
C GLY A 58 -34.04 -23.25 21.28
N PHE A 59 -32.71 -23.27 21.29
CA PHE A 59 -31.88 -24.30 20.66
C PHE A 59 -31.20 -25.16 21.72
N ARG A 60 -30.96 -26.43 21.38
CA ARG A 60 -30.35 -27.39 22.31
C ARG A 60 -28.89 -27.11 22.56
N ASP A 61 -28.16 -26.73 21.51
CA ASP A 61 -26.73 -26.45 21.53
C ASP A 61 -26.34 -25.48 20.38
N GLU A 62 -25.08 -25.08 20.36
CA GLU A 62 -24.53 -24.16 19.34
C GLU A 62 -24.52 -24.79 17.93
N ASP A 63 -24.31 -26.10 17.82
CA ASP A 63 -24.30 -26.79 16.53
C ASP A 63 -25.70 -26.82 15.89
N GLU A 64 -26.75 -26.96 16.69
CA GLU A 64 -28.13 -26.85 16.23
C GLU A 64 -28.44 -25.42 15.78
N LEU A 65 -28.07 -24.42 16.60
CA LEU A 65 -28.23 -23.00 16.26
C LEU A 65 -27.55 -22.67 14.92
N ILE A 66 -26.29 -23.04 14.75
CA ILE A 66 -25.53 -22.75 13.51
C ILE A 66 -26.20 -23.38 12.29
N ARG A 67 -26.51 -24.67 12.38
CA ARG A 67 -27.14 -25.40 11.28
C ARG A 67 -28.50 -24.81 10.91
N ASP A 68 -29.33 -24.54 11.90
CA ASP A 68 -30.69 -24.05 11.67
C ASP A 68 -30.70 -22.56 11.25
N PHE A 69 -29.75 -21.76 11.74
CA PHE A 69 -29.56 -20.37 11.28
C PHE A 69 -29.16 -20.33 9.78
N MET A 70 -28.20 -21.15 9.38
CA MET A 70 -27.79 -21.25 7.97
C MET A 70 -28.96 -21.67 7.08
N GLU A 71 -29.77 -22.62 7.53
CA GLU A 71 -30.95 -23.10 6.80
C GLU A 71 -32.03 -22.02 6.70
N VAL A 72 -32.30 -21.26 7.78
CA VAL A 72 -33.26 -20.14 7.79
C VAL A 72 -32.83 -19.06 6.80
N ILE A 73 -31.56 -18.64 6.78
CA ILE A 73 -31.08 -17.68 5.79
C ILE A 73 -31.26 -18.20 4.35
N ARG A 74 -31.05 -19.51 4.14
CA ARG A 74 -31.29 -20.15 2.85
C ARG A 74 -32.77 -20.11 2.46
N LEU A 75 -33.68 -20.43 3.38
CA LEU A 75 -35.12 -20.38 3.15
C LEU A 75 -35.63 -18.94 2.91
N LEU A 76 -35.17 -17.95 3.67
CA LEU A 76 -35.52 -16.54 3.48
C LEU A 76 -35.08 -15.99 2.11
N SER A 77 -34.14 -16.66 1.43
CA SER A 77 -33.75 -16.26 0.07
C SER A 77 -34.88 -16.50 -0.96
N VAL A 78 -35.86 -17.35 -0.66
CA VAL A 78 -36.96 -17.77 -1.56
C VAL A 78 -38.33 -17.70 -0.92
N CYS A 79 -38.49 -17.91 0.40
CA CYS A 79 -39.77 -17.96 1.14
C CYS A 79 -39.95 -16.72 2.03
N SER A 80 -41.22 -16.44 2.41
CA SER A 80 -41.57 -15.53 3.50
C SER A 80 -41.38 -16.19 4.87
N VAL A 81 -41.46 -15.40 5.95
CA VAL A 81 -41.40 -15.94 7.32
C VAL A 81 -42.58 -16.86 7.60
N GLU A 82 -43.77 -16.48 7.16
CA GLU A 82 -45.00 -17.23 7.34
C GLU A 82 -44.93 -18.59 6.66
N GLU A 83 -44.47 -18.66 5.39
CA GLU A 83 -44.27 -19.89 4.65
C GLU A 83 -43.23 -20.82 5.31
N ILE A 84 -42.14 -20.26 5.87
CA ILE A 84 -41.15 -21.04 6.58
C ILE A 84 -41.76 -21.71 7.81
N LEU A 85 -42.55 -20.97 8.60
CA LEU A 85 -43.20 -21.48 9.81
C LEU A 85 -44.30 -22.50 9.53
N GLU A 86 -45.03 -22.35 8.42
CA GLU A 86 -46.01 -23.32 7.96
C GLU A 86 -45.35 -24.67 7.57
N VAL A 87 -44.18 -24.60 6.89
CA VAL A 87 -43.45 -25.80 6.48
C VAL A 87 -42.78 -26.49 7.67
N ASN A 88 -42.18 -25.73 8.58
CA ASN A 88 -41.49 -26.32 9.74
C ASN A 88 -41.40 -25.34 10.92
N ASN A 89 -42.19 -25.57 11.93
CA ASN A 89 -42.29 -24.72 13.11
C ASN A 89 -40.99 -24.76 14.01
N LYS A 90 -40.03 -25.65 13.75
CA LYS A 90 -38.76 -25.69 14.50
C LYS A 90 -37.99 -24.37 14.40
N TYR A 91 -38.23 -23.56 13.36
CA TYR A 91 -37.57 -22.28 13.13
C TYR A 91 -38.23 -21.11 13.87
N ALA A 92 -39.36 -21.33 14.57
CA ALA A 92 -40.08 -20.30 15.34
C ALA A 92 -39.17 -19.54 16.35
N PRO A 93 -38.19 -20.16 17.01
CA PRO A 93 -37.31 -19.43 17.92
C PRO A 93 -36.62 -18.23 17.28
N PHE A 94 -36.22 -18.30 16.01
CA PHE A 94 -35.58 -17.20 15.29
C PHE A 94 -36.51 -15.98 15.08
N PHE A 95 -37.81 -16.20 14.96
CA PHE A 95 -38.78 -15.16 14.62
C PHE A 95 -39.64 -14.71 15.81
N LYS A 96 -39.39 -15.29 16.99
CA LYS A 96 -40.04 -14.88 18.25
C LYS A 96 -39.68 -13.43 18.59
N ASP A 97 -38.44 -13.04 18.34
CA ASP A 97 -37.93 -11.67 18.41
C ASP A 97 -37.26 -11.34 17.05
N ARG A 98 -38.04 -10.69 16.18
CA ARG A 98 -37.59 -10.32 14.84
C ARG A 98 -36.50 -9.25 14.87
N ASP A 99 -36.51 -8.36 15.87
CA ASP A 99 -35.50 -7.31 16.02
C ASP A 99 -34.14 -7.92 16.40
N LEU A 100 -34.13 -8.86 17.34
CA LEU A 100 -32.93 -9.61 17.68
C LEU A 100 -32.36 -10.39 16.47
N PHE A 101 -33.23 -11.06 15.70
CA PHE A 101 -32.80 -11.78 14.50
C PHE A 101 -32.15 -10.82 13.48
N LEU A 102 -32.76 -9.66 13.24
CA LEU A 102 -32.25 -8.64 12.34
C LEU A 102 -30.93 -8.04 12.83
N GLU A 103 -30.80 -7.85 14.14
CA GLU A 103 -29.55 -7.40 14.76
C GLU A 103 -28.41 -8.42 14.51
N VAL A 104 -28.69 -9.71 14.70
CA VAL A 104 -27.70 -10.78 14.45
C VAL A 104 -27.34 -10.85 12.96
N VAL A 105 -28.28 -10.69 12.05
CA VAL A 105 -28.02 -10.60 10.60
C VAL A 105 -27.15 -9.39 10.26
N GLU A 106 -27.40 -8.24 10.89
CA GLU A 106 -26.57 -7.04 10.73
C GLU A 106 -25.16 -7.26 11.24
N LEU A 107 -25.00 -7.90 12.41
CA LEU A 107 -23.70 -8.24 12.99
C LEU A 107 -22.93 -9.25 12.12
N LEU A 108 -23.61 -10.25 11.53
CA LEU A 108 -22.98 -11.18 10.57
C LEU A 108 -22.48 -10.44 9.32
N TYR A 109 -23.31 -9.55 8.76
CA TYR A 109 -22.92 -8.75 7.62
C TYR A 109 -21.75 -7.82 7.94
N HIS A 110 -21.76 -7.20 9.12
CA HIS A 110 -20.68 -6.36 9.61
C HIS A 110 -19.39 -7.17 9.84
N TYR A 111 -19.50 -8.34 10.46
CA TYR A 111 -18.39 -9.27 10.67
C TYR A 111 -17.71 -9.65 9.35
N TRP A 112 -18.51 -10.07 8.34
CA TRP A 112 -18.00 -10.38 7.01
C TRP A 112 -17.33 -9.18 6.34
N ARG A 113 -17.91 -8.01 6.43
CA ARG A 113 -17.36 -6.78 5.83
C ARG A 113 -16.04 -6.33 6.45
N ARG A 114 -15.81 -6.58 7.72
CA ARG A 114 -14.55 -6.24 8.41
C ARG A 114 -13.40 -7.18 8.06
N MET A 115 -13.67 -8.32 7.48
CA MET A 115 -12.61 -9.19 6.98
C MET A 115 -11.96 -8.63 5.72
N GLU A 116 -10.67 -8.89 5.57
CA GLU A 116 -10.01 -8.79 4.26
C GLU A 116 -10.44 -9.97 3.41
N ARG A 117 -11.03 -9.71 2.25
CA ARG A 117 -11.65 -10.71 1.38
C ARG A 117 -11.01 -10.67 0.01
N ILE A 118 -10.25 -11.69 -0.30
CA ILE A 118 -9.44 -11.77 -1.53
C ILE A 118 -9.95 -12.93 -2.38
N ALA A 119 -10.40 -12.64 -3.58
CA ALA A 119 -10.70 -13.65 -4.58
C ALA A 119 -9.43 -14.00 -5.36
N VAL A 120 -9.21 -15.28 -5.62
CA VAL A 120 -8.04 -15.76 -6.35
C VAL A 120 -8.49 -16.66 -7.50
N VAL A 121 -7.91 -16.45 -8.67
CA VAL A 121 -7.97 -17.35 -9.81
C VAL A 121 -6.54 -17.77 -10.15
N HIS A 122 -6.27 -19.07 -10.16
CA HIS A 122 -4.97 -19.62 -10.56
C HIS A 122 -5.08 -20.22 -11.97
N ASN A 123 -4.44 -19.56 -12.92
CA ASN A 123 -4.36 -20.02 -14.29
C ASN A 123 -3.05 -20.78 -14.51
N GLN A 124 -3.15 -22.06 -14.78
CA GLN A 124 -1.99 -22.94 -15.07
C GLN A 124 -1.47 -22.79 -16.51
N ARG A 125 -2.09 -21.96 -17.36
CA ARG A 125 -1.69 -21.74 -18.74
C ARG A 125 -1.81 -20.25 -19.08
N GLN A 126 -0.85 -19.75 -19.82
CA GLN A 126 -0.96 -18.45 -20.50
C GLN A 126 -2.27 -18.43 -21.29
N GLY A 127 -3.20 -17.59 -20.86
CA GLY A 127 -4.50 -17.46 -21.49
C GLY A 127 -4.61 -16.07 -22.12
N ASP A 128 -5.20 -15.99 -23.31
CA ASP A 128 -5.55 -14.73 -23.97
C ASP A 128 -6.43 -13.88 -23.07
N GLY A 129 -6.40 -12.54 -23.21
CA GLY A 129 -7.07 -11.54 -22.37
C GLY A 129 -8.57 -11.72 -22.11
N VAL A 130 -9.23 -12.68 -22.77
CA VAL A 130 -10.62 -13.11 -22.52
C VAL A 130 -10.81 -13.63 -21.07
N GLN A 131 -9.81 -14.23 -20.45
CA GLN A 131 -9.91 -14.75 -19.08
C GLN A 131 -9.96 -13.63 -18.04
N ASN A 132 -9.25 -12.54 -18.24
CA ASN A 132 -9.27 -11.38 -17.35
C ASN A 132 -10.65 -10.72 -17.34
N VAL A 133 -11.31 -10.61 -18.49
CA VAL A 133 -12.68 -10.06 -18.59
C VAL A 133 -13.68 -10.94 -17.84
N ARG A 134 -13.60 -12.27 -17.99
CA ARG A 134 -14.46 -13.19 -17.26
C ARG A 134 -14.24 -13.15 -15.75
N PHE A 135 -13.00 -12.95 -15.31
CA PHE A 135 -12.68 -12.82 -13.90
C PHE A 135 -13.32 -11.57 -13.29
N VAL A 136 -13.22 -10.42 -13.95
CA VAL A 136 -13.85 -9.17 -13.48
C VAL A 136 -15.36 -9.34 -13.37
N GLN A 137 -16.02 -9.94 -14.36
CA GLN A 137 -17.46 -10.21 -14.33
C GLN A 137 -17.85 -11.16 -13.18
N ALA A 138 -17.07 -12.24 -12.98
CA ALA A 138 -17.30 -13.17 -11.88
C ALA A 138 -17.14 -12.50 -10.51
N TYR A 139 -16.14 -11.64 -10.38
CA TYR A 139 -15.89 -10.84 -9.21
C TYR A 139 -17.05 -9.87 -8.90
N GLU A 140 -17.55 -9.15 -9.90
CA GLU A 140 -18.69 -8.24 -9.77
C GLU A 140 -19.97 -8.98 -9.38
N LEU A 141 -20.26 -10.10 -10.05
CA LEU A 141 -21.42 -10.93 -9.73
C LEU A 141 -21.35 -11.48 -8.29
N PHE A 142 -20.20 -11.88 -7.82
CA PHE A 142 -20.03 -12.31 -6.43
C PHE A 142 -20.38 -11.19 -5.43
N ASN A 143 -19.97 -9.95 -5.70
CA ASN A 143 -20.33 -8.78 -4.90
C ASN A 143 -21.85 -8.56 -4.84
N GLU A 144 -22.52 -8.62 -6.00
CA GLU A 144 -23.96 -8.46 -6.10
C GLU A 144 -24.72 -9.57 -5.36
N LEU A 145 -24.27 -10.81 -5.47
CA LEU A 145 -24.90 -11.96 -4.82
C LEU A 145 -24.88 -11.82 -3.29
N ILE A 146 -23.73 -11.47 -2.70
CA ILE A 146 -23.64 -11.27 -1.24
C ILE A 146 -24.59 -10.16 -0.77
N LEU A 147 -24.60 -9.01 -1.46
CA LEU A 147 -25.52 -7.91 -1.15
C LEU A 147 -26.97 -8.33 -1.29
N SER A 148 -27.31 -9.11 -2.32
CA SER A 148 -28.67 -9.56 -2.56
C SER A 148 -29.19 -10.52 -1.48
N ILE A 149 -28.32 -11.38 -0.93
CA ILE A 149 -28.65 -12.26 0.21
C ILE A 149 -28.98 -11.42 1.44
N TYR A 150 -28.12 -10.49 1.80
CA TYR A 150 -28.31 -9.61 2.94
C TYR A 150 -29.60 -8.78 2.82
N ARG A 151 -29.84 -8.11 1.69
CA ARG A 151 -31.05 -7.29 1.43
C ARG A 151 -32.29 -8.11 1.53
N ARG A 152 -32.34 -9.25 0.81
CA ARG A 152 -33.50 -10.14 0.79
C ARG A 152 -33.86 -10.63 2.19
N THR A 153 -32.87 -11.06 2.97
CA THR A 153 -33.09 -11.49 4.36
C THR A 153 -33.73 -10.40 5.19
N LYS A 154 -33.20 -9.18 5.15
CA LYS A 154 -33.77 -8.05 5.91
C LYS A 154 -35.19 -7.67 5.47
N GLU A 155 -35.42 -7.58 4.16
CA GLU A 155 -36.74 -7.19 3.61
C GLU A 155 -37.80 -8.20 3.93
N VAL A 156 -37.50 -9.50 3.84
CA VAL A 156 -38.45 -10.57 4.15
C VAL A 156 -38.83 -10.59 5.63
N VAL A 157 -37.85 -10.43 6.52
CA VAL A 157 -38.08 -10.44 7.98
C VAL A 157 -38.82 -9.17 8.43
N ASN A 158 -38.48 -7.99 7.85
CA ASN A 158 -39.17 -6.74 8.11
C ASN A 158 -40.60 -6.71 7.55
N GLY A 159 -40.89 -7.47 6.48
CA GLY A 159 -42.13 -7.42 5.76
C GLY A 159 -42.30 -6.22 4.80
N PHE A 160 -41.24 -5.39 4.65
CA PHE A 160 -41.23 -4.24 3.74
C PHE A 160 -39.81 -3.96 3.21
N ALA A 161 -39.76 -3.35 2.02
CA ALA A 161 -38.50 -2.92 1.41
C ALA A 161 -37.95 -1.64 2.07
N SER A 162 -36.64 -1.55 2.24
CA SER A 162 -36.01 -0.33 2.72
C SER A 162 -36.18 0.82 1.73
N LYS A 163 -36.41 2.04 2.24
CA LYS A 163 -36.47 3.24 1.40
C LYS A 163 -35.12 3.90 1.17
N VAL A 164 -34.16 3.61 2.04
CA VAL A 164 -32.78 4.12 1.96
C VAL A 164 -31.80 2.97 2.14
N TYR A 165 -30.94 2.76 1.16
CA TYR A 165 -29.92 1.74 1.17
C TYR A 165 -28.54 2.39 1.39
N ARG A 166 -27.92 2.15 2.56
CA ARG A 166 -26.56 2.59 2.92
C ARG A 166 -25.66 1.37 3.06
N GLN A 167 -25.46 0.67 1.95
CA GLN A 167 -24.70 -0.57 1.96
C GLN A 167 -23.37 -0.37 1.26
N THR A 168 -22.33 -0.89 1.86
CA THR A 168 -21.02 -0.99 1.22
C THR A 168 -20.89 -2.35 0.57
N THR A 169 -20.05 -2.44 -0.47
CA THR A 169 -19.74 -3.72 -1.13
C THR A 169 -19.30 -4.76 -0.10
N ALA A 170 -19.83 -5.97 -0.19
CA ALA A 170 -19.58 -7.06 0.74
C ALA A 170 -19.04 -8.33 0.05
N GLY A 171 -18.67 -8.24 -1.22
CA GLY A 171 -17.92 -9.27 -1.91
C GLY A 171 -16.44 -9.24 -1.57
N ALA A 172 -15.59 -9.58 -2.49
CA ALA A 172 -14.14 -9.50 -2.31
C ALA A 172 -13.67 -8.03 -2.35
N ASN A 173 -12.69 -7.68 -1.52
CA ASN A 173 -12.02 -6.38 -1.54
C ASN A 173 -11.03 -6.26 -2.71
N ALA A 174 -10.42 -7.40 -3.07
CA ALA A 174 -9.54 -7.50 -4.21
C ALA A 174 -9.62 -8.90 -4.82
N GLY A 175 -9.20 -9.00 -6.06
CA GLY A 175 -9.07 -10.25 -6.79
C GLY A 175 -7.72 -10.34 -7.49
N LEU A 176 -7.15 -11.54 -7.51
CA LEU A 176 -5.85 -11.83 -8.12
C LEU A 176 -6.00 -12.89 -9.20
N ILE A 177 -5.34 -12.67 -10.33
CA ILE A 177 -5.03 -13.72 -11.30
C ILE A 177 -3.59 -14.15 -11.07
N LEU A 178 -3.39 -15.42 -10.81
CA LEU A 178 -2.07 -16.02 -10.62
C LEU A 178 -1.68 -16.80 -11.88
N MET A 179 -0.40 -16.72 -12.24
CA MET A 179 0.16 -17.39 -13.40
C MET A 179 1.48 -18.08 -13.04
N ASP A 180 1.58 -19.35 -13.42
CA ASP A 180 2.86 -20.05 -13.35
C ASP A 180 3.75 -19.58 -14.50
N ALA A 181 4.93 -19.10 -14.18
CA ALA A 181 5.91 -18.67 -15.17
C ALA A 181 7.34 -19.01 -14.72
N PRO A 182 8.22 -19.39 -15.64
CA PRO A 182 9.62 -19.58 -15.32
C PRO A 182 10.32 -18.24 -15.15
N TRP A 183 11.31 -18.19 -14.27
CA TRP A 183 12.24 -17.07 -14.18
C TRP A 183 13.69 -17.58 -14.13
N ASN A 184 14.65 -16.74 -14.42
CA ASN A 184 16.06 -17.13 -14.46
C ASN A 184 16.67 -17.07 -13.05
N TYR A 185 16.54 -18.16 -12.30
CA TYR A 185 16.99 -18.25 -10.92
C TYR A 185 18.35 -18.93 -10.77
N PRO A 186 19.21 -18.45 -9.85
CA PRO A 186 20.34 -19.22 -9.35
C PRO A 186 19.86 -20.54 -8.72
N MET A 187 20.63 -21.62 -8.86
CA MET A 187 20.22 -22.96 -8.38
C MET A 187 19.89 -22.98 -6.88
N GLU A 188 20.57 -22.18 -6.09
CA GLU A 188 20.30 -22.01 -4.66
C GLU A 188 18.92 -21.39 -4.35
N TYR A 189 18.26 -20.76 -5.33
CA TYR A 189 16.92 -20.15 -5.18
C TYR A 189 15.81 -20.97 -5.83
N LYS A 190 16.11 -22.20 -6.25
CA LYS A 190 15.12 -23.10 -6.88
C LYS A 190 13.83 -23.25 -6.07
N GLY A 191 13.91 -23.26 -4.74
CA GLY A 191 12.75 -23.42 -3.87
C GLY A 191 11.78 -22.23 -3.88
N LEU A 192 12.14 -21.10 -4.50
CA LEU A 192 11.28 -19.94 -4.71
C LEU A 192 10.52 -20.02 -6.03
N SER A 193 10.96 -20.85 -6.97
CA SER A 193 10.44 -20.86 -8.36
C SER A 193 9.07 -21.51 -8.51
N ALA A 194 8.57 -22.19 -7.48
CA ALA A 194 7.24 -22.80 -7.48
C ALA A 194 6.10 -21.80 -7.22
N ILE A 195 6.43 -20.60 -6.71
CA ILE A 195 5.42 -19.62 -6.35
C ILE A 195 4.89 -18.93 -7.60
N PRO A 196 3.56 -18.94 -7.84
CA PRO A 196 2.98 -18.31 -9.01
C PRO A 196 3.08 -16.78 -8.90
N PHE A 197 3.30 -16.14 -10.04
CA PHE A 197 3.29 -14.69 -10.17
C PHE A 197 1.87 -14.15 -10.10
N ILE A 198 1.69 -13.03 -9.42
CA ILE A 198 0.50 -12.21 -9.58
C ILE A 198 0.60 -11.56 -10.96
N ASN A 199 -0.31 -11.94 -11.87
CA ASN A 199 -0.37 -11.44 -13.23
C ASN A 199 -1.30 -10.23 -13.36
N SER A 200 -2.42 -10.24 -12.61
CA SER A 200 -3.40 -9.15 -12.65
C SER A 200 -4.05 -8.98 -11.29
N ILE A 201 -4.40 -7.73 -10.98
CA ILE A 201 -5.05 -7.36 -9.73
C ILE A 201 -6.29 -6.53 -10.03
N VAL A 202 -7.41 -6.87 -9.37
CA VAL A 202 -8.59 -6.01 -9.27
C VAL A 202 -8.70 -5.57 -7.81
N ILE A 203 -8.68 -4.27 -7.55
CA ILE A 203 -8.93 -3.70 -6.23
C ILE A 203 -10.27 -3.00 -6.26
N ASN A 204 -11.09 -3.20 -5.23
CA ASN A 204 -12.39 -2.54 -5.07
C ASN A 204 -12.28 -1.46 -3.98
N PRO A 205 -11.91 -0.23 -4.33
CA PRO A 205 -11.73 0.84 -3.37
C PRO A 205 -13.09 1.44 -2.92
N PRO A 206 -13.11 2.13 -1.78
CA PRO A 206 -12.01 2.23 -0.82
C PRO A 206 -11.77 0.90 -0.10
N TYR A 207 -10.56 0.38 -0.21
CA TYR A 207 -10.18 -0.84 0.49
C TYR A 207 -9.71 -0.50 1.91
N VAL A 208 -10.38 -1.01 2.92
CA VAL A 208 -10.01 -0.80 4.34
C VAL A 208 -9.43 -2.07 4.91
N THR A 209 -8.25 -1.96 5.51
CA THR A 209 -7.55 -3.07 6.16
C THR A 209 -7.16 -2.73 7.59
N TYR A 210 -7.04 -3.75 8.44
CA TYR A 210 -6.71 -3.62 9.85
C TYR A 210 -5.46 -4.45 10.16
N THR A 211 -4.36 -3.73 10.38
CA THR A 211 -3.07 -4.32 10.72
C THR A 211 -2.79 -4.22 12.21
N LYS A 212 -1.86 -5.03 12.72
CA LYS A 212 -1.53 -5.05 14.15
C LYS A 212 -0.72 -3.83 14.58
N LYS A 213 0.11 -3.28 13.68
CA LYS A 213 0.99 -2.13 13.94
C LYS A 213 0.67 -0.97 13.01
N ASN A 214 0.98 0.25 13.46
CA ASN A 214 0.84 1.51 12.72
C ASN A 214 2.17 2.24 12.56
N THR A 215 3.25 1.70 13.10
CA THR A 215 4.57 2.31 13.09
C THR A 215 5.63 1.28 12.74
N ARG A 216 6.74 1.75 12.22
CA ARG A 216 7.94 0.99 11.98
C ARG A 216 9.10 1.62 12.76
N ASP A 217 9.99 0.80 13.26
CA ASP A 217 11.21 1.21 13.95
C ASP A 217 12.46 0.60 13.30
N GLY A 218 13.59 1.20 13.59
CA GLY A 218 14.92 0.71 13.22
C GLY A 218 15.30 0.96 11.76
N ILE A 219 16.59 0.72 11.49
CA ILE A 219 17.22 0.79 10.17
C ILE A 219 17.51 -0.64 9.72
N PHE A 220 17.29 -0.93 8.44
CA PHE A 220 17.66 -2.23 7.88
C PHE A 220 19.19 -2.33 7.78
N ARG A 221 19.73 -3.44 8.26
CA ARG A 221 21.18 -3.70 8.29
C ARG A 221 21.53 -4.82 7.33
N GLU A 222 22.78 -4.81 6.83
CA GLU A 222 23.30 -5.92 6.05
C GLU A 222 23.54 -7.14 6.94
N HIS A 223 23.12 -8.31 6.44
CA HIS A 223 23.37 -9.60 7.06
C HIS A 223 24.44 -10.36 6.26
N THR A 224 25.24 -11.17 6.94
CA THR A 224 26.36 -11.88 6.30
C THR A 224 25.98 -13.19 5.63
N LEU A 225 24.85 -13.79 6.02
CA LEU A 225 24.37 -15.06 5.48
C LEU A 225 23.17 -14.84 4.57
N ASN A 226 23.15 -15.56 3.45
CA ASN A 226 22.04 -15.55 2.52
C ASN A 226 20.79 -16.19 3.15
N PRO A 227 19.71 -15.42 3.42
CA PRO A 227 18.53 -15.95 4.11
C PRO A 227 17.68 -16.87 3.25
N VAL A 228 17.84 -16.83 1.93
CA VAL A 228 17.00 -17.58 0.97
C VAL A 228 17.70 -18.77 0.34
N ALA A 229 18.99 -18.97 0.62
CA ALA A 229 19.71 -20.12 0.10
C ALA A 229 19.07 -21.43 0.58
N ASN A 230 18.62 -22.23 -0.37
CA ASN A 230 17.90 -23.49 -0.13
C ASN A 230 16.53 -23.34 0.59
N MET A 231 15.98 -22.13 0.66
CA MET A 231 14.61 -21.90 1.15
C MET A 231 13.60 -22.55 0.20
N ILE A 232 12.59 -23.19 0.77
CA ILE A 232 11.45 -23.75 0.02
C ILE A 232 10.19 -23.06 0.52
N LEU A 233 9.47 -22.42 -0.39
CA LEU A 233 8.18 -21.80 -0.10
C LEU A 233 7.05 -22.74 -0.55
N ASN A 234 5.97 -22.77 0.26
CA ASN A 234 4.78 -23.53 -0.05
C ASN A 234 3.85 -22.71 -0.96
N GLU A 235 3.57 -23.20 -2.18
CA GLU A 235 2.70 -22.54 -3.17
C GLU A 235 1.27 -22.23 -2.66
N ASP A 236 0.82 -22.93 -1.61
CA ASP A 236 -0.50 -22.71 -1.00
C ASP A 236 -0.54 -21.57 0.02
N GLU A 237 0.62 -21.01 0.37
CA GLU A 237 0.74 -20.00 1.42
C GLU A 237 1.45 -18.73 0.98
N TRP A 238 2.04 -18.74 -0.20
CA TRP A 238 2.86 -17.65 -0.70
C TRP A 238 2.37 -17.07 -2.01
N PHE A 239 2.59 -15.79 -2.17
CA PHE A 239 2.28 -15.03 -3.39
C PHE A 239 3.52 -14.27 -3.84
N LEU A 240 3.66 -14.06 -5.13
CA LEU A 240 4.76 -13.32 -5.74
C LEU A 240 4.24 -12.13 -6.53
N TYR A 241 4.59 -10.91 -6.08
CA TYR A 241 4.34 -9.67 -6.79
C TYR A 241 5.60 -9.25 -7.57
N PRO A 242 5.60 -9.28 -8.90
CA PRO A 242 6.70 -8.75 -9.72
C PRO A 242 6.57 -7.23 -9.81
N ALA A 243 7.34 -6.51 -8.98
CA ALA A 243 7.26 -5.06 -8.87
C ALA A 243 8.30 -4.36 -9.76
N LYS A 244 7.89 -3.26 -10.39
CA LYS A 244 8.82 -2.26 -10.97
C LYS A 244 9.06 -1.18 -9.90
N VAL A 245 10.24 -1.20 -9.29
CA VAL A 245 10.67 -0.22 -8.29
C VAL A 245 11.66 0.73 -8.98
N GLY A 246 11.19 1.92 -9.37
CA GLY A 246 11.90 2.71 -10.36
C GLY A 246 12.09 1.90 -11.66
N ASP A 247 13.32 1.81 -12.13
CA ASP A 247 13.71 1.00 -13.31
C ASP A 247 14.21 -0.43 -12.95
N LEU A 248 14.07 -0.86 -11.69
CA LEU A 248 14.51 -2.16 -11.21
C LEU A 248 13.36 -3.15 -11.11
N LEU A 249 13.65 -4.42 -11.43
CA LEU A 249 12.71 -5.53 -11.24
C LEU A 249 12.89 -6.14 -9.85
N ALA A 250 11.84 -6.14 -9.04
CA ALA A 250 11.80 -6.76 -7.73
C ALA A 250 10.80 -7.91 -7.68
N PHE A 251 11.22 -9.06 -7.16
CA PHE A 251 10.32 -10.17 -6.85
C PHE A 251 9.99 -10.15 -5.37
N VAL A 252 8.75 -9.74 -5.05
CA VAL A 252 8.26 -9.60 -3.67
C VAL A 252 7.42 -10.80 -3.30
N TYR A 253 8.01 -11.71 -2.54
CA TYR A 253 7.34 -12.88 -1.98
C TYR A 253 6.73 -12.50 -0.63
N PHE A 254 5.45 -12.76 -0.43
CA PHE A 254 4.79 -12.51 0.84
C PHE A 254 3.86 -13.65 1.23
N HIS A 255 3.83 -13.94 2.53
CA HIS A 255 2.95 -14.94 3.09
C HIS A 255 1.50 -14.48 3.04
N LYS A 256 0.55 -15.39 2.83
CA LYS A 256 -0.90 -15.13 2.72
C LYS A 256 -1.48 -14.28 3.87
N ASP A 257 -0.90 -14.36 5.07
CA ASP A 257 -1.34 -13.58 6.22
C ASP A 257 -0.98 -12.09 6.15
N PHE A 258 -0.19 -11.70 5.15
CA PHE A 258 0.19 -10.31 4.86
C PHE A 258 -0.34 -9.82 3.51
N MET A 259 -1.45 -10.41 3.04
CA MET A 259 -2.03 -10.13 1.73
C MET A 259 -2.32 -8.64 1.51
N CYS A 260 -2.83 -7.92 2.52
CA CYS A 260 -3.10 -6.48 2.41
C CYS A 260 -1.84 -5.66 2.10
N HIS A 261 -0.67 -6.09 2.60
CA HIS A 261 0.59 -5.42 2.30
C HIS A 261 1.03 -5.71 0.85
N GLY A 262 0.91 -6.97 0.41
CA GLY A 262 1.16 -7.34 -0.98
C GLY A 262 0.28 -6.58 -1.97
N LEU A 263 -1.02 -6.43 -1.66
CA LEU A 263 -1.96 -5.64 -2.47
C LEU A 263 -1.67 -4.14 -2.42
N GLY A 264 -1.17 -3.63 -1.29
CA GLY A 264 -0.75 -2.25 -1.14
C GLY A 264 0.36 -1.84 -2.11
N LEU A 265 1.17 -2.80 -2.56
CA LEU A 265 2.21 -2.56 -3.57
C LEU A 265 1.63 -2.03 -4.88
N ALA A 266 0.43 -2.47 -5.28
CA ALA A 266 -0.20 -2.05 -6.54
C ALA A 266 -0.48 -0.54 -6.63
N ASN A 267 -0.62 0.14 -5.51
CA ASN A 267 -0.76 1.60 -5.47
C ASN A 267 0.60 2.33 -5.37
N LEU A 268 1.71 1.61 -5.16
CA LEU A 268 3.04 2.24 -5.02
C LEU A 268 4.03 1.85 -6.13
N PHE A 269 3.98 0.61 -6.61
CA PHE A 269 4.93 0.10 -7.57
C PHE A 269 4.19 -0.58 -8.72
N GLU A 270 4.50 -0.18 -9.93
CA GLU A 270 3.89 -0.78 -11.12
C GLU A 270 4.05 -2.30 -11.11
N LEU A 271 2.99 -3.03 -11.44
CA LEU A 271 3.06 -4.47 -11.66
C LEU A 271 3.75 -4.72 -13.00
N ALA A 272 4.85 -5.46 -13.00
CA ALA A 272 5.60 -5.75 -14.21
C ALA A 272 4.76 -6.55 -15.22
N GLN A 273 4.92 -6.27 -16.51
CA GLN A 273 4.28 -7.02 -17.59
C GLN A 273 4.97 -8.38 -17.80
N GLU A 274 4.29 -9.31 -18.43
CA GLU A 274 4.77 -10.69 -18.63
C GLU A 274 6.16 -10.75 -19.29
N ASP A 275 6.41 -9.94 -20.30
CA ASP A 275 7.69 -9.86 -21.01
C ASP A 275 8.83 -9.22 -20.18
N GLU A 276 8.48 -8.53 -19.10
CA GLU A 276 9.44 -7.91 -18.18
C GLU A 276 9.92 -8.88 -17.08
N TYR A 277 9.17 -9.94 -16.74
CA TYR A 277 9.59 -10.89 -15.69
C TYR A 277 9.73 -12.34 -16.13
N ILE A 278 9.02 -12.81 -17.18
CA ILE A 278 9.15 -14.20 -17.64
C ILE A 278 10.56 -14.46 -18.19
N GLY A 279 11.22 -15.46 -17.64
CA GLY A 279 12.59 -15.82 -18.02
C GLY A 279 13.65 -14.78 -17.59
N LYS A 280 13.27 -13.76 -16.85
CA LYS A 280 14.22 -12.74 -16.36
C LYS A 280 14.78 -13.11 -14.99
N LYS A 281 15.89 -12.49 -14.64
CA LYS A 281 16.47 -12.48 -13.31
C LYS A 281 16.11 -11.13 -12.65
N PRO A 282 15.55 -11.13 -11.42
CA PRO A 282 15.27 -9.87 -10.74
C PRO A 282 16.56 -9.19 -10.24
N ASP A 283 16.52 -7.86 -10.11
CA ASP A 283 17.55 -7.08 -9.42
C ASP A 283 17.46 -7.26 -7.89
N MET A 284 16.23 -7.48 -7.41
CA MET A 284 15.91 -7.59 -5.98
C MET A 284 14.92 -8.71 -5.72
N ILE A 285 15.10 -9.38 -4.56
CA ILE A 285 14.14 -10.34 -4.01
C ILE A 285 13.78 -9.86 -2.60
N TYR A 286 12.49 -9.87 -2.24
CA TYR A 286 12.07 -9.60 -0.88
C TYR A 286 11.18 -10.73 -0.37
N ILE A 287 11.57 -11.34 0.75
CA ILE A 287 10.79 -12.36 1.45
C ILE A 287 10.13 -11.72 2.67
N PHE A 288 8.81 -11.65 2.68
CA PHE A 288 8.05 -10.99 3.74
C PHE A 288 7.13 -11.97 4.48
N GLY A 289 7.42 -12.19 5.76
CA GLY A 289 6.63 -13.05 6.62
C GLY A 289 7.04 -14.53 6.60
N TYR A 290 8.35 -14.84 6.53
CA TYR A 290 8.82 -16.22 6.57
C TYR A 290 8.81 -16.79 7.99
N PRO A 291 8.14 -17.93 8.25
CA PRO A 291 8.08 -18.54 9.59
C PRO A 291 9.40 -19.28 9.90
N ASP A 292 10.40 -18.53 10.37
CA ASP A 292 11.75 -19.06 10.70
C ASP A 292 11.87 -19.61 12.12
N GLY A 293 10.77 -19.69 12.86
CA GLY A 293 10.73 -20.17 14.24
C GLY A 293 11.12 -19.14 15.30
N HIS A 294 11.48 -17.91 14.90
CA HIS A 294 11.74 -16.82 15.82
C HIS A 294 10.49 -15.95 16.04
N GLU A 295 10.17 -15.66 17.29
CA GLU A 295 9.07 -14.76 17.65
C GLU A 295 9.48 -13.29 17.54
N GLU A 296 10.76 -12.97 17.77
CA GLU A 296 11.31 -11.62 17.67
C GLU A 296 11.44 -11.17 16.22
N LYS A 297 11.25 -9.88 16.00
CA LYS A 297 11.40 -9.25 14.69
C LYS A 297 12.82 -9.39 14.14
N ARG A 298 12.92 -9.93 12.94
CA ARG A 298 14.15 -10.05 12.15
C ARG A 298 13.94 -9.42 10.78
N THR A 299 14.48 -8.23 10.58
CA THR A 299 14.38 -7.49 9.32
C THR A 299 15.76 -7.01 8.91
N PHE A 300 16.26 -7.48 7.78
CA PHE A 300 17.60 -7.18 7.28
C PHE A 300 17.69 -7.37 5.77
N TYR A 301 18.79 -6.98 5.17
CA TYR A 301 19.08 -7.27 3.77
C TYR A 301 20.41 -8.03 3.61
N TYR A 302 20.56 -8.68 2.46
CA TYR A 302 21.75 -9.41 2.07
C TYR A 302 22.15 -9.05 0.63
N LYS A 303 23.45 -8.89 0.39
CA LYS A 303 24.00 -8.62 -0.95
C LYS A 303 24.54 -9.91 -1.56
N ASP A 304 23.79 -10.51 -2.46
CA ASP A 304 24.30 -11.63 -3.27
C ASP A 304 25.17 -11.10 -4.42
N LYS A 305 26.43 -10.84 -4.10
CA LYS A 305 27.40 -10.33 -5.08
C LYS A 305 27.67 -11.29 -6.23
N LYS A 306 27.52 -12.62 -6.00
CA LYS A 306 27.74 -13.66 -7.02
C LYS A 306 26.68 -13.59 -8.12
N ASN A 307 25.45 -13.40 -7.73
CA ASN A 307 24.31 -13.37 -8.64
C ASN A 307 23.84 -11.95 -8.98
N ASP A 308 24.45 -10.93 -8.36
CA ASP A 308 24.07 -9.51 -8.47
C ASP A 308 22.60 -9.27 -8.12
N ILE A 309 22.14 -9.86 -7.00
CA ILE A 309 20.77 -9.73 -6.47
C ILE A 309 20.84 -9.17 -5.05
N LEU A 310 20.01 -8.16 -4.75
CA LEU A 310 19.80 -7.70 -3.37
C LEU A 310 18.60 -8.42 -2.76
N ILE A 311 18.76 -8.93 -1.54
CA ILE A 311 17.71 -9.73 -0.89
C ILE A 311 17.28 -9.03 0.39
N GLY A 312 15.99 -8.68 0.48
CA GLY A 312 15.33 -8.25 1.70
C GLY A 312 14.70 -9.43 2.41
N TYR A 313 14.69 -9.39 3.73
CA TYR A 313 14.11 -10.44 4.56
C TYR A 313 13.35 -9.85 5.74
N ALA A 314 12.17 -10.39 6.00
CA ALA A 314 11.39 -10.17 7.21
C ALA A 314 10.76 -11.49 7.66
N ASN A 315 11.01 -11.91 8.92
CA ASN A 315 10.41 -13.11 9.47
C ASN A 315 8.93 -12.89 9.81
N TYR A 316 8.23 -14.01 10.06
CA TYR A 316 6.82 -13.98 10.45
C TYR A 316 6.69 -13.59 11.94
N CYS A 317 6.26 -12.36 12.20
CA CYS A 317 5.92 -11.88 13.54
C CYS A 317 4.87 -10.75 13.47
N ASP A 318 4.29 -10.41 14.62
CA ASP A 318 3.26 -9.36 14.69
C ASP A 318 3.83 -7.95 14.46
N GLU A 319 5.11 -7.74 14.74
CA GLU A 319 5.79 -6.46 14.60
C GLU A 319 5.92 -6.00 13.15
N ILE A 320 6.01 -6.94 12.20
CA ILE A 320 6.10 -6.59 10.77
C ILE A 320 4.74 -6.34 10.13
N ASP A 321 3.62 -6.60 10.82
CA ASP A 321 2.27 -6.40 10.28
C ASP A 321 1.93 -4.91 10.16
N TYR A 322 2.75 -4.21 9.37
CA TYR A 322 2.64 -2.81 8.99
C TYR A 322 3.27 -2.60 7.62
N PHE A 323 2.53 -2.01 6.69
CA PHE A 323 2.96 -1.81 5.30
C PHE A 323 4.29 -1.06 5.16
N GLY A 324 4.62 -0.20 6.14
CA GLY A 324 5.89 0.52 6.18
C GLY A 324 7.13 -0.38 6.16
N TYR A 325 7.07 -1.62 6.68
CA TYR A 325 8.19 -2.58 6.58
C TYR A 325 8.37 -3.06 5.14
N MET A 326 7.26 -3.37 4.45
CA MET A 326 7.32 -3.82 3.05
C MET A 326 7.82 -2.71 2.13
N LYS A 327 7.22 -1.53 2.18
CA LYS A 327 7.61 -0.35 1.39
C LYS A 327 9.08 0.02 1.60
N LYS A 328 9.47 0.25 2.86
CA LYS A 328 10.78 0.84 3.15
C LYS A 328 11.96 -0.14 2.93
N MET A 329 11.73 -1.46 3.02
CA MET A 329 12.73 -2.44 2.58
C MET A 329 12.96 -2.34 1.07
N LEU A 330 11.90 -2.34 0.27
CA LEU A 330 12.02 -2.21 -1.19
C LEU A 330 12.76 -0.93 -1.59
N LEU A 331 12.47 0.19 -0.91
CA LEU A 331 13.20 1.45 -1.14
C LEU A 331 14.67 1.35 -0.73
N THR A 332 14.99 0.65 0.36
CA THR A 332 16.38 0.43 0.79
C THR A 332 17.14 -0.39 -0.26
N LEU A 333 16.57 -1.50 -0.72
CA LEU A 333 17.18 -2.35 -1.75
C LEU A 333 17.35 -1.59 -3.07
N HIS A 334 16.33 -0.85 -3.50
CA HIS A 334 16.39 -0.02 -4.70
C HIS A 334 17.52 1.00 -4.61
N ASN A 335 17.60 1.74 -3.51
CA ASN A 335 18.60 2.78 -3.35
C ASN A 335 20.03 2.22 -3.31
N LEU A 336 20.24 1.10 -2.60
CA LEU A 336 21.52 0.39 -2.60
C LEU A 336 21.93 -0.06 -4.01
N LYS A 337 20.96 -0.57 -4.79
CA LYS A 337 21.23 -1.00 -6.17
C LYS A 337 21.50 0.21 -7.08
N GLN A 338 20.76 1.31 -6.94
CA GLN A 338 21.02 2.53 -7.70
C GLN A 338 22.40 3.12 -7.40
N MET A 339 22.79 3.17 -6.12
CA MET A 339 24.13 3.62 -5.72
C MET A 339 25.23 2.74 -6.34
N SER A 340 25.05 1.42 -6.36
CA SER A 340 26.00 0.52 -7.00
C SER A 340 26.12 0.71 -8.51
N ARG A 341 25.10 1.31 -9.14
CA ARG A 341 25.06 1.71 -10.56
C ARG A 341 25.57 3.14 -10.81
N GLY A 342 26.04 3.82 -9.76
CA GLY A 342 26.55 5.19 -9.86
C GLY A 342 25.46 6.27 -9.87
N ASN A 343 24.23 5.96 -9.46
CA ASN A 343 23.13 6.91 -9.34
C ASN A 343 22.98 7.39 -7.89
N LEU A 344 22.47 8.60 -7.67
CA LEU A 344 22.28 9.19 -6.34
C LEU A 344 20.82 9.12 -5.90
N PRO A 345 20.43 8.24 -4.96
CA PRO A 345 19.08 8.21 -4.40
C PRO A 345 18.82 9.45 -3.54
N ILE A 346 17.63 10.02 -3.69
CA ILE A 346 17.17 11.17 -2.93
C ILE A 346 15.86 10.86 -2.21
N HIS A 347 15.72 11.38 -0.99
CA HIS A 347 14.46 11.38 -0.24
C HIS A 347 13.84 12.76 -0.40
N GLY A 348 12.93 12.87 -1.33
CA GLY A 348 12.41 14.16 -1.77
C GLY A 348 11.13 14.02 -2.57
N ALA A 349 10.62 15.16 -3.00
CA ALA A 349 9.50 15.24 -3.93
C ALA A 349 9.93 16.05 -5.16
N MET A 350 9.41 15.67 -6.33
CA MET A 350 9.67 16.41 -7.57
C MET A 350 8.38 16.78 -8.27
N VAL A 351 8.34 18.04 -8.73
CA VAL A 351 7.26 18.55 -9.57
C VAL A 351 7.80 19.19 -10.84
N ASN A 352 7.05 19.01 -11.92
CA ASN A 352 7.17 19.78 -13.15
C ASN A 352 6.06 20.83 -13.15
N ILE A 353 6.41 22.10 -13.27
CA ILE A 353 5.49 23.24 -13.24
C ILE A 353 5.61 24.04 -14.52
N ILE A 354 4.48 24.34 -15.15
CA ILE A 354 4.38 25.28 -16.27
C ILE A 354 3.59 26.50 -15.77
N LEU A 355 4.22 27.64 -15.75
CA LEU A 355 3.60 28.90 -15.36
C LEU A 355 2.68 29.47 -16.45
N LYS A 356 1.81 30.42 -16.08
CA LYS A 356 0.88 31.07 -17.03
C LYS A 356 1.59 31.85 -18.14
N ASN A 357 2.80 32.32 -17.89
CA ASN A 357 3.65 32.98 -18.89
C ASN A 357 4.34 32.02 -19.86
N GLY A 358 4.15 30.69 -19.67
CA GLY A 358 4.73 29.62 -20.51
C GLY A 358 6.11 29.12 -20.06
N ARG A 359 6.70 29.69 -19.00
CA ARG A 359 7.95 29.16 -18.42
C ARG A 359 7.70 27.82 -17.73
N GLU A 360 8.67 26.92 -17.87
CA GLU A 360 8.66 25.58 -17.28
C GLU A 360 9.81 25.44 -16.30
N ALA A 361 9.57 24.76 -15.18
CA ALA A 361 10.59 24.45 -14.20
C ALA A 361 10.36 23.07 -13.58
N ASN A 362 11.46 22.34 -13.38
CA ASN A 362 11.51 21.04 -12.69
C ASN A 362 12.16 21.25 -11.32
N ILE A 363 11.38 21.08 -10.27
CA ILE A 363 11.76 21.44 -8.91
C ILE A 363 11.82 20.18 -8.06
N ILE A 364 12.95 19.96 -7.40
CA ILE A 364 13.10 18.93 -6.37
C ILE A 364 13.17 19.60 -5.01
N ILE A 365 12.35 19.10 -4.08
CA ILE A 365 12.39 19.46 -2.67
C ILE A 365 12.82 18.23 -1.89
N MET A 366 14.04 18.25 -1.34
CA MET A 366 14.63 17.17 -0.59
C MET A 366 14.48 17.39 0.92
N GLY A 367 14.32 16.33 1.68
CA GLY A 367 14.24 16.37 3.14
C GLY A 367 13.62 15.10 3.71
N ASP A 368 13.86 14.81 4.98
CA ASP A 368 13.28 13.65 5.67
C ASP A 368 11.78 13.86 5.98
N SER A 369 11.11 12.82 6.48
CA SER A 369 9.69 12.87 6.83
C SER A 369 9.38 14.03 7.80
N GLY A 370 8.40 14.88 7.45
CA GLY A 370 8.03 16.06 8.22
C GLY A 370 8.91 17.30 7.99
N ALA A 371 9.84 17.27 7.02
CA ALA A 371 10.61 18.44 6.62
C ALA A 371 9.80 19.49 5.87
N GLY A 372 8.61 19.16 5.38
CA GLY A 372 7.73 20.09 4.68
C GLY A 372 7.61 19.82 3.17
N LYS A 373 8.04 18.66 2.67
CA LYS A 373 7.95 18.30 1.25
C LYS A 373 6.52 18.32 0.71
N SER A 374 5.65 17.52 1.31
CA SER A 374 4.26 17.38 0.88
C SER A 374 3.47 18.67 1.11
N GLU A 375 3.75 19.40 2.20
CA GLU A 375 3.14 20.71 2.48
C GLU A 375 3.58 21.77 1.47
N SER A 376 4.82 21.68 0.94
CA SER A 376 5.28 22.57 -0.15
C SER A 376 4.58 22.24 -1.46
N LEU A 377 4.38 20.96 -1.79
CA LEU A 377 3.59 20.55 -2.97
C LEU A 377 2.15 21.06 -2.87
N GLU A 378 1.57 21.02 -1.67
CA GLU A 378 0.24 21.56 -1.42
C GLU A 378 0.19 23.07 -1.58
N ALA A 379 1.21 23.78 -1.04
CA ALA A 379 1.33 25.22 -1.25
C ALA A 379 1.39 25.59 -2.75
N PHE A 380 2.11 24.80 -3.56
CA PHE A 380 2.13 24.98 -5.02
C PHE A 380 0.75 24.80 -5.64
N ARG A 381 -0.04 23.86 -5.19
CA ARG A 381 -1.41 23.63 -5.68
C ARG A 381 -2.38 24.76 -5.28
N THR A 382 -2.29 25.25 -4.06
CA THR A 382 -3.15 26.37 -3.60
C THR A 382 -2.85 27.65 -4.37
N LEU A 383 -1.63 27.84 -4.86
CA LEU A 383 -1.22 28.96 -5.70
C LEU A 383 -1.48 28.74 -7.19
N ASN A 384 -1.99 27.56 -7.58
CA ASN A 384 -2.21 27.17 -8.97
C ASN A 384 -3.04 28.19 -9.75
N GLU A 385 -4.16 28.66 -9.19
CA GLU A 385 -5.03 29.63 -9.87
C GLU A 385 -4.33 30.94 -10.19
N LYS A 386 -3.36 31.37 -9.39
CA LYS A 386 -2.67 32.64 -9.55
C LYS A 386 -1.48 32.56 -10.54
N TYR A 387 -0.64 31.55 -10.41
CA TYR A 387 0.67 31.49 -11.08
C TYR A 387 0.80 30.33 -12.09
N ILE A 388 0.17 29.19 -11.84
CA ILE A 388 0.43 27.95 -12.55
C ILE A 388 -0.61 27.70 -13.63
N ARG A 389 -0.14 27.29 -14.83
CA ARG A 389 -0.98 26.78 -15.90
C ARG A 389 -1.16 25.26 -15.80
N HIS A 390 -0.08 24.56 -15.40
CA HIS A 390 -0.07 23.12 -15.27
C HIS A 390 0.99 22.67 -14.26
N MET A 391 0.65 21.67 -13.45
CA MET A 391 1.56 21.05 -12.47
C MET A 391 1.42 19.55 -12.53
N ARG A 392 2.55 18.85 -12.56
CA ARG A 392 2.64 17.39 -12.46
C ARG A 392 3.53 17.01 -11.31
N VAL A 393 3.06 16.14 -10.44
CA VAL A 393 3.91 15.49 -9.44
C VAL A 393 4.61 14.32 -10.14
N ILE A 394 5.93 14.35 -10.18
CA ILE A 394 6.75 13.28 -10.74
C ILE A 394 6.87 12.16 -9.70
N PHE A 395 7.32 12.50 -8.48
CA PHE A 395 7.34 11.61 -7.31
C PHE A 395 7.20 12.40 -6.01
N ASP A 396 6.75 11.75 -4.92
CA ASP A 396 6.43 12.42 -3.63
C ASP A 396 7.10 11.77 -2.39
N ASP A 397 8.02 10.87 -2.49
CA ASP A 397 8.78 10.36 -1.33
C ASP A 397 10.21 10.00 -1.74
N MET A 398 10.35 9.21 -2.80
CA MET A 398 11.66 8.71 -3.22
C MET A 398 11.86 8.84 -4.71
N GLY A 399 13.09 9.25 -5.06
CA GLY A 399 13.59 9.29 -6.42
C GLY A 399 15.10 9.10 -6.44
N TYR A 400 15.69 9.24 -7.59
CA TYR A 400 17.13 9.19 -7.77
C TYR A 400 17.59 10.08 -8.92
N LEU A 401 18.81 10.58 -8.82
CA LEU A 401 19.48 11.31 -9.88
C LEU A 401 20.36 10.35 -10.69
N ARG A 402 20.36 10.55 -11.99
CA ARG A 402 21.21 9.86 -12.95
C ARG A 402 21.88 10.87 -13.88
N LEU A 403 23.15 10.68 -14.13
CA LEU A 403 23.88 11.42 -15.16
C LEU A 403 23.65 10.71 -16.50
N GLY A 404 23.05 11.41 -17.46
CA GLY A 404 22.86 10.88 -18.80
C GLY A 404 24.14 10.85 -19.63
N ASP A 405 24.15 10.10 -20.75
CA ASP A 405 25.27 10.07 -21.68
C ASP A 405 25.58 11.45 -22.29
N ASP A 406 24.60 12.34 -22.30
CA ASP A 406 24.71 13.73 -22.71
C ASP A 406 25.26 14.66 -21.61
N GLY A 407 25.64 14.11 -20.46
CA GLY A 407 26.14 14.85 -19.31
C GLY A 407 25.06 15.56 -18.48
N VAL A 408 23.78 15.46 -18.84
CA VAL A 408 22.68 16.13 -18.12
C VAL A 408 22.23 15.30 -16.92
N VAL A 409 22.14 15.93 -15.74
CA VAL A 409 21.54 15.31 -14.55
C VAL A 409 20.03 15.27 -14.69
N ARG A 410 19.47 14.06 -14.61
CA ARG A 410 18.02 13.85 -14.64
C ARG A 410 17.55 13.14 -13.37
N ALA A 411 16.37 13.53 -12.93
CA ALA A 411 15.70 12.87 -11.83
C ALA A 411 14.63 11.89 -12.31
N TYR A 412 14.52 10.77 -11.60
CA TYR A 412 13.57 9.69 -11.84
C TYR A 412 12.85 9.37 -10.54
N GLY A 413 11.56 8.99 -10.64
CA GLY A 413 10.82 8.52 -9.47
C GLY A 413 11.04 7.03 -9.20
N THR A 414 10.83 6.64 -7.95
CA THR A 414 10.92 5.24 -7.52
C THR A 414 9.54 4.61 -7.38
N GLU A 415 8.54 5.42 -7.06
CA GLU A 415 7.17 5.00 -6.72
C GLU A 415 6.14 5.74 -7.57
N ILE A 416 5.05 5.06 -7.96
CA ILE A 416 3.91 5.67 -8.66
C ILE A 416 2.85 6.21 -7.70
N GLY A 417 3.01 6.00 -6.41
CA GLY A 417 2.03 6.38 -5.39
C GLY A 417 2.66 6.97 -4.14
N ALA A 418 1.80 7.25 -3.17
CA ALA A 418 2.19 7.76 -1.86
C ALA A 418 1.59 6.93 -0.73
N PHE A 419 2.34 6.78 0.36
CA PHE A 419 1.91 6.16 1.61
C PHE A 419 1.92 7.21 2.72
N VAL A 420 0.79 7.88 2.91
CA VAL A 420 0.67 9.08 3.72
C VAL A 420 -0.19 8.85 4.96
N ARG A 421 -0.02 9.69 5.97
CA ARG A 421 -0.89 9.71 7.14
C ARG A 421 -2.21 10.39 6.77
N THR A 422 -3.32 9.87 7.30
CA THR A 422 -4.64 10.45 7.04
C THR A 422 -4.84 11.81 7.70
N ASP A 423 -4.14 12.07 8.79
CA ASP A 423 -4.15 13.35 9.50
C ASP A 423 -3.21 14.42 8.89
N ASP A 424 -2.29 14.00 8.01
CA ASP A 424 -1.44 14.90 7.22
C ASP A 424 -2.06 15.21 5.82
N LEU A 425 -3.24 14.63 5.50
CA LEU A 425 -3.93 14.89 4.24
C LEU A 425 -4.59 16.27 4.27
N ASP A 426 -4.12 17.16 3.42
CA ASP A 426 -4.84 18.41 3.15
C ASP A 426 -6.06 18.12 2.25
N PRO A 427 -7.23 18.73 2.49
CA PRO A 427 -8.43 18.53 1.69
C PRO A 427 -8.26 18.68 0.18
N THR A 428 -7.35 19.50 -0.27
CA THR A 428 -7.15 19.78 -1.69
C THR A 428 -6.31 18.75 -2.42
N TYR A 429 -5.32 18.15 -1.74
CA TYR A 429 -4.43 17.15 -2.35
C TYR A 429 -5.08 15.78 -2.49
N ALA A 430 -5.77 15.36 -1.44
CA ALA A 430 -6.17 13.99 -1.24
C ALA A 430 -7.50 13.64 -1.95
N PHE A 431 -8.40 14.59 -2.13
CA PHE A 431 -9.75 14.28 -2.62
C PHE A 431 -9.80 13.70 -4.03
N SER A 432 -8.86 14.04 -4.91
CA SER A 432 -8.86 13.53 -6.28
C SER A 432 -8.49 12.05 -6.43
N GLN A 433 -7.88 11.44 -5.39
CA GLN A 433 -7.40 10.05 -5.43
C GLN A 433 -7.80 9.20 -4.21
N LEU A 434 -8.47 9.79 -3.22
CA LEU A 434 -8.89 9.06 -2.01
C LEU A 434 -9.84 7.91 -2.30
N ASP A 435 -10.65 8.04 -3.33
CA ASP A 435 -11.57 7.01 -3.81
C ASP A 435 -10.84 5.74 -4.31
N ARG A 436 -9.54 5.84 -4.65
CA ARG A 436 -8.67 4.73 -5.06
C ARG A 436 -7.79 4.20 -3.93
N GLY A 437 -7.96 4.73 -2.73
CA GLY A 437 -7.09 4.46 -1.59
C GLY A 437 -7.26 3.08 -0.97
N ILE A 438 -6.13 2.58 -0.45
CA ILE A 438 -6.10 1.45 0.50
C ILE A 438 -5.82 2.05 1.88
N TYR A 439 -6.82 1.97 2.76
CA TYR A 439 -6.79 2.57 4.09
C TYR A 439 -6.34 1.54 5.13
N THR A 440 -5.32 1.88 5.89
CA THR A 440 -4.78 1.04 6.97
C THR A 440 -5.14 1.64 8.32
N ASN A 441 -5.88 0.88 9.14
CA ASN A 441 -6.30 1.26 10.49
C ASN A 441 -6.93 2.67 10.56
N PRO A 442 -7.97 2.99 9.78
CA PRO A 442 -8.54 4.34 9.69
C PRO A 442 -9.16 4.83 11.01
N ASP A 443 -9.41 3.91 11.95
CA ASP A 443 -9.96 4.16 13.28
C ASP A 443 -8.90 4.32 14.38
N LYS A 444 -7.61 4.33 14.03
CA LYS A 444 -6.50 4.43 14.99
C LYS A 444 -5.63 5.66 14.72
N VAL A 445 -4.90 6.08 15.75
CA VAL A 445 -3.85 7.11 15.61
C VAL A 445 -2.80 6.65 14.60
N ASN A 446 -2.28 7.58 13.81
CA ASN A 446 -1.32 7.32 12.74
C ASN A 446 -1.88 6.39 11.63
N ALA A 447 -3.18 6.46 11.39
CA ALA A 447 -3.83 5.83 10.24
C ALA A 447 -3.15 6.23 8.93
N ARG A 448 -3.09 5.30 7.98
CA ARG A 448 -2.41 5.50 6.69
C ARG A 448 -3.35 5.25 5.53
N VAL A 449 -3.05 5.90 4.43
CA VAL A 449 -3.64 5.57 3.13
C VAL A 449 -2.54 5.43 2.08
N THR A 450 -2.67 4.41 1.24
CA THR A 450 -1.82 4.21 0.06
C THR A 450 -2.63 4.59 -1.17
N ILE A 451 -2.18 5.62 -1.89
CA ILE A 451 -2.89 6.19 -3.04
C ILE A 451 -1.96 6.29 -4.25
N PRO A 452 -2.43 6.03 -5.49
CA PRO A 452 -1.66 6.32 -6.70
C PRO A 452 -1.62 7.84 -6.93
N ILE A 453 -0.49 8.39 -7.32
CA ILE A 453 -0.31 9.85 -7.56
C ILE A 453 0.34 10.17 -8.90
N SER A 454 1.03 9.20 -9.50
CA SER A 454 1.76 9.33 -10.76
C SER A 454 1.54 8.09 -11.62
N THR A 455 2.16 8.04 -12.79
CA THR A 455 2.18 6.84 -13.66
C THR A 455 3.61 6.36 -13.84
N TYR A 456 3.78 5.09 -14.21
CA TYR A 456 5.10 4.52 -14.43
C TYR A 456 5.85 5.24 -15.58
N GLU A 457 5.16 5.59 -16.66
CA GLU A 457 5.74 6.34 -17.78
C GLU A 457 6.28 7.70 -17.31
N LEU A 458 5.58 8.36 -16.38
CA LEU A 458 5.98 9.66 -15.89
C LEU A 458 7.22 9.56 -15.00
N ILE A 459 7.25 8.64 -14.04
CA ILE A 459 8.38 8.47 -13.12
C ILE A 459 9.64 7.96 -13.81
N SER A 460 9.50 7.21 -14.92
CA SER A 460 10.60 6.60 -15.65
C SER A 460 11.17 7.46 -16.80
N LYS A 461 10.49 8.54 -17.15
CA LYS A 461 10.86 9.39 -18.30
C LYS A 461 12.21 10.11 -18.12
N GLY A 462 12.53 10.47 -16.86
CA GLY A 462 13.70 11.31 -16.54
C GLY A 462 13.47 12.79 -16.89
N PHE A 463 13.58 13.65 -15.89
CA PHE A 463 13.40 15.10 -16.03
C PHE A 463 14.69 15.80 -15.67
N PRO A 464 15.17 16.78 -16.47
CA PRO A 464 16.27 17.63 -16.06
C PRO A 464 15.90 18.37 -14.78
N VAL A 465 16.89 18.81 -14.01
CA VAL A 465 16.68 19.49 -12.73
C VAL A 465 16.99 20.97 -12.90
N ASP A 466 16.03 21.85 -12.61
CA ASP A 466 16.25 23.31 -12.63
C ASP A 466 16.50 23.85 -11.21
N TYR A 467 15.75 23.32 -10.22
CA TYR A 467 15.90 23.69 -8.80
C TYR A 467 16.06 22.42 -7.96
N PHE A 468 17.11 22.41 -7.10
CA PHE A 468 17.36 21.35 -6.12
C PHE A 468 17.43 21.95 -4.72
N LEU A 469 16.33 21.88 -3.98
CA LEU A 469 16.14 22.62 -2.75
C LEU A 469 16.05 21.68 -1.54
N TYR A 470 16.75 22.04 -0.47
CA TYR A 470 16.62 21.37 0.83
C TYR A 470 15.49 22.01 1.64
N ALA A 471 14.56 21.21 2.16
CA ALA A 471 13.44 21.71 2.98
C ALA A 471 13.89 21.97 4.41
N ASN A 472 14.08 23.24 4.77
CA ASN A 472 14.38 23.70 6.11
C ASN A 472 13.08 24.05 6.84
N ASN A 473 12.70 23.20 7.83
CA ASN A 473 11.44 23.37 8.57
C ASN A 473 11.60 24.05 9.93
N TYR A 474 12.82 24.40 10.33
CA TYR A 474 13.14 24.83 11.69
C TYR A 474 13.62 26.28 11.82
N GLU A 475 13.87 26.96 10.71
CA GLU A 475 14.29 28.35 10.69
C GLU A 475 13.17 29.27 10.20
N ASP A 476 13.03 30.44 10.86
CA ASP A 476 12.22 31.56 10.41
C ASP A 476 13.15 32.69 9.94
N VAL A 477 13.26 32.80 8.63
CA VAL A 477 14.10 33.83 7.97
C VAL A 477 13.24 34.67 7.03
N GLU A 478 13.67 35.87 6.75
CA GLU A 478 12.95 36.81 5.87
C GLU A 478 12.90 36.26 4.43
N LYS A 479 14.06 35.85 3.90
CA LYS A 479 14.19 35.29 2.57
C LYS A 479 13.92 33.77 2.62
N LYS A 480 12.84 33.34 2.00
CA LYS A 480 12.38 31.94 2.09
C LYS A 480 13.11 30.98 1.14
N ILE A 481 13.74 31.48 0.08
CA ILE A 481 14.59 30.71 -0.82
C ILE A 481 16.02 31.27 -0.77
N SER A 482 16.96 30.46 -0.30
CA SER A 482 18.39 30.81 -0.21
C SER A 482 19.19 29.89 -1.12
N LEU A 483 19.82 30.45 -2.16
CA LEU A 483 20.66 29.69 -3.11
C LEU A 483 22.11 29.71 -2.63
N PHE A 484 22.77 28.55 -2.73
CA PHE A 484 24.20 28.40 -2.47
C PHE A 484 25.04 28.88 -3.65
N SER A 485 26.09 29.62 -3.35
CA SER A 485 27.12 30.00 -4.31
C SER A 485 28.35 29.06 -4.22
N ASP A 486 28.48 28.32 -3.14
CA ASP A 486 29.56 27.38 -2.86
C ASP A 486 29.03 25.94 -2.74
N MET A 487 29.65 25.04 -3.49
CA MET A 487 29.27 23.63 -3.54
C MET A 487 29.50 22.91 -2.20
N GLU A 488 30.60 23.22 -1.51
CA GLU A 488 30.93 22.56 -0.25
C GLU A 488 29.98 23.00 0.88
N GLU A 489 29.49 24.24 0.84
CA GLU A 489 28.46 24.71 1.75
C GLU A 489 27.14 23.96 1.50
N ALA A 490 26.73 23.83 0.25
CA ALA A 490 25.54 23.08 -0.13
C ALA A 490 25.63 21.61 0.33
N ILE A 491 26.74 20.92 0.04
CA ILE A 491 26.95 19.55 0.46
C ILE A 491 26.82 19.38 1.98
N LYS A 492 27.38 20.27 2.78
CA LYS A 492 27.27 20.20 4.26
C LYS A 492 25.83 20.24 4.74
N VAL A 493 24.99 21.10 4.17
CA VAL A 493 23.58 21.21 4.55
C VAL A 493 22.81 19.94 4.16
N PHE A 494 22.98 19.48 2.93
CA PHE A 494 22.28 18.30 2.44
C PHE A 494 22.75 17.01 3.15
N GLU A 495 24.06 16.83 3.41
CA GLU A 495 24.58 15.67 4.16
C GLU A 495 24.13 15.67 5.62
N ALA A 496 24.04 16.83 6.27
CA ALA A 496 23.57 16.94 7.64
C ALA A 496 22.13 16.46 7.78
N GLY A 497 21.31 16.66 6.76
CA GLY A 497 19.94 16.16 6.71
C GLY A 497 19.10 16.58 7.92
N ALA A 498 19.24 17.86 8.36
CA ALA A 498 18.66 18.36 9.60
C ALA A 498 17.17 18.71 9.43
N ARG A 499 16.36 18.34 10.42
CA ARG A 499 14.97 18.78 10.55
C ARG A 499 14.55 18.87 12.00
N ARG A 500 13.56 19.68 12.32
CA ARG A 500 12.91 19.64 13.62
C ARG A 500 11.79 18.60 13.59
N ALA A 501 11.82 17.67 14.55
CA ALA A 501 10.78 16.68 14.71
C ALA A 501 9.43 17.35 15.02
N LYS A 502 8.38 17.01 14.29
CA LYS A 502 7.00 17.34 14.66
C LYS A 502 6.55 16.33 15.71
N GLY A 503 5.77 16.74 16.70
CA GLY A 503 5.29 15.93 17.83
C GLY A 503 4.46 14.69 17.49
N THR A 504 4.48 14.25 16.24
CA THR A 504 3.83 13.06 15.70
C THR A 504 4.77 11.84 15.59
N THR A 505 6.07 12.04 15.87
CA THR A 505 7.09 10.97 15.94
C THR A 505 7.56 10.81 17.38
N THR A 506 8.25 9.71 17.69
CA THR A 506 8.92 9.50 18.98
C THR A 506 10.14 10.40 19.18
N GLU A 507 10.56 11.12 18.13
CA GLU A 507 11.70 12.04 18.10
C GLU A 507 11.29 13.42 18.61
N GLN A 508 12.22 14.13 19.26
CA GLN A 508 12.02 15.48 19.79
C GLN A 508 13.21 16.37 19.43
N GLY A 509 12.95 17.66 19.19
CA GLY A 509 13.98 18.66 18.91
C GLY A 509 14.50 18.61 17.47
N LEU A 510 15.73 19.08 17.28
CA LEU A 510 16.43 19.01 16.00
C LEU A 510 17.05 17.61 15.85
N VAL A 511 16.73 16.91 14.78
CA VAL A 511 17.24 15.58 14.44
C VAL A 511 17.93 15.61 13.09
N THR A 512 18.91 14.74 12.90
CA THR A 512 19.69 14.63 11.67
C THR A 512 19.62 13.21 11.13
N SER A 513 19.54 13.08 9.80
CA SER A 513 19.64 11.80 9.09
C SER A 513 20.57 12.00 7.90
N TYR A 514 21.64 11.22 7.79
CA TYR A 514 22.62 11.38 6.73
C TYR A 514 21.95 11.50 5.36
N PHE A 515 22.22 12.60 4.67
CA PHE A 515 21.61 12.98 3.41
C PHE A 515 20.06 12.94 3.43
N ALA A 516 19.46 13.24 4.59
CA ALA A 516 18.02 13.12 4.86
C ALA A 516 17.38 11.79 4.38
N ASN A 517 18.19 10.75 4.13
CA ASN A 517 17.75 9.50 3.53
C ASN A 517 18.21 8.26 4.30
N PRO A 518 17.38 7.70 5.21
CA PRO A 518 17.72 6.52 5.98
C PRO A 518 17.66 5.20 5.19
N PHE A 519 17.41 5.26 3.87
CA PHE A 519 17.20 4.11 3.01
C PHE A 519 18.26 4.07 1.90
N GLY A 520 19.40 3.47 2.14
CA GLY A 520 20.54 3.35 1.22
C GLY A 520 21.74 4.21 1.63
N PRO A 521 21.67 5.56 1.58
CA PRO A 521 22.80 6.40 1.95
C PRO A 521 23.35 6.18 3.36
N VAL A 522 22.48 5.94 4.35
CA VAL A 522 22.90 5.62 5.73
C VAL A 522 23.63 4.28 5.81
N GLN A 523 23.28 3.30 4.98
CA GLN A 523 23.89 1.98 4.96
C GLN A 523 25.26 1.96 4.27
N GLU A 524 25.47 2.83 3.28
CA GLU A 524 26.67 2.91 2.43
C GLU A 524 27.19 4.35 2.35
N GLN A 525 27.53 4.95 3.48
CA GLN A 525 27.87 6.38 3.58
C GLN A 525 29.11 6.77 2.75
N GLU A 526 30.11 5.89 2.65
CA GLU A 526 31.31 6.19 1.86
C GLU A 526 30.96 6.31 0.37
N LEU A 527 30.21 5.34 -0.18
CA LEU A 527 29.76 5.38 -1.57
C LEU A 527 28.81 6.56 -1.79
N ALA A 528 27.89 6.81 -0.84
CA ALA A 528 26.97 7.93 -0.93
C ALA A 528 27.71 9.28 -0.97
N GLY A 529 28.74 9.48 -0.12
CA GLY A 529 29.54 10.71 -0.12
C GLY A 529 30.27 10.94 -1.44
N GLN A 530 30.80 9.88 -2.07
CA GLN A 530 31.40 9.98 -3.41
C GLN A 530 30.36 10.43 -4.47
N LEU A 531 29.17 9.81 -4.46
CA LEU A 531 28.09 10.16 -5.38
C LEU A 531 27.57 11.57 -5.13
N ILE A 532 27.39 11.99 -3.87
CA ILE A 532 26.95 13.35 -3.53
C ILE A 532 27.89 14.37 -4.14
N ARG A 533 29.22 14.23 -3.93
CA ARG A 533 30.21 15.13 -4.51
C ARG A 533 30.15 15.16 -6.04
N GLN A 534 30.05 14.00 -6.68
CA GLN A 534 29.95 13.90 -8.14
C GLN A 534 28.69 14.62 -8.67
N PHE A 535 27.53 14.35 -8.09
CA PHE A 535 26.28 14.94 -8.57
C PHE A 535 26.19 16.44 -8.26
N PHE A 536 26.65 16.89 -7.08
CA PHE A 536 26.67 18.32 -6.78
C PHE A 536 27.61 19.07 -7.72
N ALA A 537 28.79 18.52 -8.06
CA ALA A 537 29.66 19.11 -9.07
C ALA A 537 28.92 19.28 -10.41
N SER A 538 28.25 18.22 -10.89
CA SER A 538 27.48 18.28 -12.14
C SER A 538 26.30 19.26 -12.07
N LEU A 539 25.59 19.35 -10.93
CA LEU A 539 24.50 20.31 -10.76
C LEU A 539 24.99 21.76 -10.83
N PHE A 540 26.11 22.08 -10.16
CA PHE A 540 26.70 23.41 -10.21
C PHE A 540 27.26 23.75 -11.60
N GLU A 541 27.92 22.82 -12.26
CA GLU A 541 28.39 22.99 -13.65
C GLU A 541 27.25 23.26 -14.65
N GLN A 542 26.09 22.66 -14.41
CA GLN A 542 24.87 22.87 -15.23
C GLN A 542 24.04 24.09 -14.80
N ASN A 543 24.55 24.91 -13.85
CA ASN A 543 23.85 26.07 -13.32
C ASN A 543 22.48 25.76 -12.70
N VAL A 544 22.28 24.55 -12.18
CA VAL A 544 21.09 24.18 -11.40
C VAL A 544 21.06 25.05 -10.14
N LYS A 545 19.89 25.58 -9.81
CA LYS A 545 19.67 26.41 -8.61
C LYS A 545 19.62 25.50 -7.37
N VAL A 546 20.76 25.30 -6.73
CA VAL A 546 20.88 24.52 -5.48
C VAL A 546 20.73 25.43 -4.28
N GLY A 547 19.87 25.08 -3.31
CA GLY A 547 19.57 25.97 -2.20
C GLY A 547 18.75 25.36 -1.08
N GLU A 548 18.29 26.21 -0.16
CA GLU A 548 17.32 25.87 0.88
C GLU A 548 15.97 26.53 0.63
N MET A 549 14.91 25.79 0.95
CA MET A 549 13.55 26.27 1.02
C MET A 549 13.09 26.31 2.48
N HIS A 550 13.04 27.49 3.08
CA HIS A 550 12.69 27.71 4.47
C HIS A 550 11.17 27.66 4.65
N THR A 551 10.65 26.44 4.86
CA THR A 551 9.22 26.21 5.04
C THR A 551 8.74 26.66 6.42
N GLY A 552 9.64 26.71 7.44
CA GLY A 552 9.29 27.04 8.81
C GLY A 552 8.18 26.17 9.41
N LEU A 553 7.95 24.98 8.85
CA LEU A 553 6.79 24.13 9.17
C LEU A 553 6.74 23.72 10.66
N ALA A 554 7.89 23.59 11.31
CA ALA A 554 8.02 23.26 12.74
C ALA A 554 8.23 24.52 13.63
N VAL A 555 8.11 25.72 13.06
CA VAL A 555 8.12 26.97 13.80
C VAL A 555 6.69 27.34 14.21
N GLU A 556 6.52 27.75 15.47
CA GLU A 556 5.21 28.10 16.01
C GLU A 556 4.57 29.24 15.21
N GLY A 557 3.33 29.09 14.81
CA GLY A 557 2.57 30.05 14.01
C GLY A 557 2.84 30.02 12.50
N LEU A 558 3.87 29.30 12.01
CA LEU A 558 4.22 29.27 10.58
C LEU A 558 3.78 27.98 9.84
N SER A 559 3.20 27.02 10.51
CA SER A 559 2.89 25.70 9.93
C SER A 559 2.04 25.73 8.64
N LYS A 560 1.20 26.75 8.45
CA LYS A 560 0.37 26.94 7.24
C LYS A 560 0.90 28.06 6.33
N THR A 561 1.47 29.10 6.90
CA THR A 561 1.89 30.29 6.15
C THR A 561 3.31 30.18 5.60
N GLY A 562 4.19 29.46 6.31
CA GLY A 562 5.59 29.30 5.91
C GLY A 562 5.78 28.59 4.56
N PRO A 563 5.23 27.39 4.34
CA PRO A 563 5.33 26.71 3.05
C PRO A 563 4.73 27.54 1.90
N ARG A 564 3.64 28.27 2.16
CA ARG A 564 3.03 29.14 1.16
C ARG A 564 3.91 30.32 0.79
N ALA A 565 4.50 31.01 1.77
CA ALA A 565 5.41 32.12 1.53
C ALA A 565 6.65 31.68 0.73
N ALA A 566 7.21 30.50 1.07
CA ALA A 566 8.32 29.92 0.33
C ALA A 566 7.95 29.56 -1.12
N ALA A 567 6.75 29.05 -1.34
CA ALA A 567 6.24 28.76 -2.68
C ALA A 567 6.03 30.04 -3.51
N GLU A 568 5.48 31.12 -2.91
CA GLU A 568 5.27 32.43 -3.58
C GLU A 568 6.61 33.04 -4.00
N GLU A 569 7.62 32.99 -3.13
CA GLU A 569 8.97 33.48 -3.44
C GLU A 569 9.63 32.66 -4.56
N LEU A 570 9.55 31.34 -4.51
CA LEU A 570 10.08 30.48 -5.57
C LEU A 570 9.43 30.78 -6.92
N PHE A 571 8.11 30.98 -6.97
CA PHE A 571 7.42 31.33 -8.23
C PHE A 571 7.83 32.71 -8.75
N SER A 572 8.10 33.68 -7.87
CA SER A 572 8.64 34.95 -8.30
C SER A 572 10.01 34.79 -8.94
N MET A 573 10.89 33.96 -8.36
CA MET A 573 12.21 33.67 -8.93
C MET A 573 12.09 32.99 -10.31
N ILE A 574 11.22 31.97 -10.45
CA ILE A 574 10.99 31.30 -11.74
C ILE A 574 10.43 32.25 -12.80
N ASN A 575 9.64 33.25 -12.39
CA ASN A 575 9.14 34.27 -13.32
C ASN A 575 10.20 35.26 -13.80
N GLU A 576 11.23 35.51 -12.99
CA GLU A 576 12.32 36.42 -13.30
C GLU A 576 13.42 35.77 -14.15
N ASP A 577 13.71 34.49 -13.93
CA ASP A 577 14.67 33.69 -14.72
C ASP A 577 14.19 33.52 -16.18
#